data_ca06427d664e622de704d03c290ffe9d
#
_entry.id   ca06427d664e622de704d03c290ffe9d
#
_cell.length_a   1.000
_cell.length_b   1.000
_cell.length_c   1.000
_cell.angle_alpha   90.00
_cell.angle_beta   90.00
_cell.angle_gamma   90.00
#
_symmetry.space_group_name_H-M   'P 1'
#
loop_
_entity.id
_entity.type
_entity.pdbx_description
1 polymer ?
#
loop_
_entity_poly.entity_id
_entity_poly.type
_entity_poly.pdbx_seq_one_letter_code
_entity_poly.pdbx_strand_id
1 'polypeptide(L)'
;MSLRQQARGKPCMVRIDGGTTKSKTQLRRQAIQFDQLAEALQYNPQSGVFHWKKRLSNCIHAGDLAGNPHRGYVRIRVFGHLFPAHELAWRFSSGEWPEQEIDHINGIKSDNRICNLRDVSHAVNGQNQRKARRDNKTGFLGVIAYGDGYAAKIMKNGKTTYLGKHRTPEKAHAAYVKAKRALHEGCSI
;
A
#
# COMPACT_ATOMS: atom_id res chain seq x y z
N MET A 1 33.02 -29.30 9.27
CA MET A 1 32.54 -28.69 8.04
C MET A 1 31.05 -28.87 8.00
N SER A 2 30.27 -27.82 8.30
CA SER A 2 28.82 -27.92 8.45
C SER A 2 28.14 -26.93 7.50
N LEU A 3 27.38 -27.46 6.57
CA LEU A 3 26.55 -26.74 5.61
C LEU A 3 25.24 -26.31 6.30
N ARG A 4 25.09 -25.05 6.62
CA ARG A 4 23.78 -24.47 6.96
C ARG A 4 23.15 -23.85 5.71
N GLN A 5 22.35 -24.61 4.99
CA GLN A 5 21.36 -24.08 4.06
C GLN A 5 20.12 -23.72 4.88
N GLN A 6 19.89 -22.43 5.07
CA GLN A 6 18.61 -21.93 5.58
C GLN A 6 17.62 -21.83 4.43
N ALA A 7 16.65 -22.73 4.42
CA ALA A 7 15.50 -22.69 3.55
C ALA A 7 14.69 -21.40 3.82
N ARG A 8 14.50 -20.58 2.79
CA ARG A 8 13.55 -19.47 2.81
C ARG A 8 12.14 -20.05 2.83
N GLY A 9 11.50 -20.05 4.00
CA GLY A 9 10.16 -20.56 4.21
C GLY A 9 9.12 -19.84 3.37
N LYS A 10 8.40 -20.57 2.56
CA LYS A 10 7.15 -20.15 1.93
C LYS A 10 6.14 -19.80 3.04
N PRO A 11 5.19 -18.86 2.81
CA PRO A 11 4.18 -18.52 3.82
C PRO A 11 3.37 -19.77 4.18
N CYS A 12 3.35 -20.08 5.48
CA CYS A 12 2.60 -21.22 6.02
C CYS A 12 1.10 -21.03 5.77
N MET A 13 0.53 -21.84 4.87
CA MET A 13 -0.92 -21.95 4.69
C MET A 13 -1.46 -22.93 5.72
N VAL A 14 -2.34 -22.49 6.58
CA VAL A 14 -3.08 -23.35 7.50
C VAL A 14 -4.28 -23.92 6.73
N ARG A 15 -4.31 -25.23 6.53
CA ARG A 15 -5.48 -25.93 5.98
C ARG A 15 -6.50 -26.15 7.12
N ILE A 16 -7.72 -25.73 6.89
CA ILE A 16 -8.89 -26.11 7.66
C ILE A 16 -9.86 -26.80 6.71
N ASP A 17 -10.39 -27.93 7.13
CA ASP A 17 -11.15 -28.88 6.37
C ASP A 17 -12.22 -28.24 5.48
N GLY A 18 -12.18 -28.55 4.18
CA GLY A 18 -13.25 -28.33 3.20
C GLY A 18 -13.49 -26.91 2.70
N GLY A 19 -12.66 -25.90 3.01
CA GLY A 19 -12.86 -24.52 2.61
C GLY A 19 -11.62 -23.86 2.00
N THR A 20 -11.83 -22.86 1.15
CA THR A 20 -10.81 -21.98 0.56
C THR A 20 -9.82 -21.49 1.63
N THR A 21 -8.52 -21.69 1.42
CA THR A 21 -7.46 -21.26 2.34
C THR A 21 -7.51 -19.75 2.52
N LYS A 22 -7.92 -19.29 3.70
CA LYS A 22 -7.97 -17.86 4.02
C LYS A 22 -6.55 -17.28 4.13
N SER A 23 -6.34 -16.10 3.55
CA SER A 23 -5.07 -15.38 3.68
C SER A 23 -4.85 -14.95 5.14
N LYS A 24 -3.57 -14.73 5.54
CA LYS A 24 -3.24 -14.18 6.87
C LYS A 24 -3.99 -12.88 7.19
N THR A 25 -4.25 -12.07 6.16
CA THR A 25 -5.03 -10.83 6.28
C THR A 25 -6.48 -11.10 6.63
N GLN A 26 -7.12 -12.06 5.97
CA GLN A 26 -8.51 -12.45 6.25
C GLN A 26 -8.66 -13.04 7.66
N LEU A 27 -7.73 -13.92 8.06
CA LEU A 27 -7.72 -14.48 9.42
C LEU A 27 -7.60 -13.39 10.49
N ARG A 28 -6.71 -12.41 10.30
CA ARG A 28 -6.52 -11.27 11.19
C ARG A 28 -7.78 -10.41 11.30
N ARG A 29 -8.44 -10.10 10.16
CA ARG A 29 -9.66 -9.29 10.12
C ARG A 29 -10.85 -9.97 10.82
N GLN A 30 -10.90 -11.31 10.80
CA GLN A 30 -11.93 -12.10 11.48
C GLN A 30 -11.68 -12.32 12.96
N ALA A 31 -10.42 -12.23 13.40
CA ALA A 31 -10.03 -12.52 14.78
C ALA A 31 -10.50 -11.47 15.81
N ILE A 32 -10.86 -10.26 15.38
CA ILE A 32 -11.26 -9.16 16.28
C ILE A 32 -12.54 -8.53 15.75
N GLN A 33 -13.53 -8.43 16.62
CA GLN A 33 -14.79 -7.72 16.33
C GLN A 33 -14.51 -6.20 16.27
N PHE A 34 -15.28 -5.48 15.46
CA PHE A 34 -15.12 -4.04 15.32
C PHE A 34 -15.30 -3.29 16.65
N ASP A 35 -16.27 -3.69 17.48
CA ASP A 35 -16.52 -3.07 18.76
C ASP A 35 -15.31 -3.13 19.69
N GLN A 36 -14.59 -4.25 19.69
CA GLN A 36 -13.34 -4.39 20.45
C GLN A 36 -12.26 -3.41 19.96
N LEU A 37 -12.15 -3.22 18.61
CA LEU A 37 -11.24 -2.22 18.06
C LEU A 37 -11.66 -0.81 18.45
N ALA A 38 -12.95 -0.48 18.36
CA ALA A 38 -13.51 0.82 18.70
C ALA A 38 -13.44 1.16 20.20
N GLU A 39 -13.44 0.14 21.06
CA GLU A 39 -13.16 0.31 22.49
C GLU A 39 -11.68 0.61 22.78
N ALA A 40 -10.77 0.04 22.01
CA ALA A 40 -9.33 0.19 22.24
C ALA A 40 -8.73 1.42 21.54
N LEU A 41 -9.26 1.80 20.38
CA LEU A 41 -8.71 2.80 19.48
C LEU A 41 -9.72 3.91 19.20
N GLN A 42 -9.20 5.12 19.05
CA GLN A 42 -9.90 6.27 18.50
C GLN A 42 -9.20 6.70 17.20
N TYR A 43 -9.96 6.82 16.14
CA TYR A 43 -9.46 7.29 14.84
C TYR A 43 -9.94 8.72 14.59
N ASN A 44 -9.03 9.58 14.12
CA ASN A 44 -9.37 10.92 13.64
C ASN A 44 -9.27 10.92 12.10
N PRO A 45 -10.38 11.02 11.36
CA PRO A 45 -10.39 10.93 9.91
C PRO A 45 -9.73 12.14 9.22
N GLN A 46 -9.63 13.29 9.90
CA GLN A 46 -9.03 14.52 9.35
C GLN A 46 -7.51 14.52 9.46
N SER A 47 -6.96 13.99 10.56
CA SER A 47 -5.51 13.87 10.75
C SER A 47 -4.94 12.52 10.29
N GLY A 48 -5.79 11.50 10.15
CA GLY A 48 -5.37 10.13 9.81
C GLY A 48 -4.71 9.39 10.97
N VAL A 49 -4.82 9.91 12.19
CA VAL A 49 -4.09 9.43 13.37
C VAL A 49 -4.99 8.60 14.27
N PHE A 50 -4.40 7.58 14.88
CA PHE A 50 -5.03 6.76 15.90
C PHE A 50 -4.46 7.07 17.29
N HIS A 51 -5.33 7.08 18.29
CA HIS A 51 -4.97 7.16 19.72
C HIS A 51 -5.55 5.97 20.47
N TRP A 52 -4.88 5.57 21.54
CA TRP A 52 -5.40 4.58 22.46
C TRP A 52 -6.49 5.18 23.35
N LYS A 53 -7.64 4.52 23.43
CA LYS A 53 -8.74 4.95 24.31
C LYS A 53 -8.59 4.44 25.74
N LYS A 54 -7.88 3.32 25.91
CA LYS A 54 -7.67 2.69 27.22
C LYS A 54 -6.23 2.19 27.36
N ARG A 55 -5.81 2.00 28.59
CA ARG A 55 -4.53 1.37 28.89
C ARG A 55 -4.58 -0.11 28.51
N LEU A 56 -3.66 -0.55 27.66
CA LEU A 56 -3.55 -1.96 27.26
C LEU A 56 -2.32 -2.67 27.84
N SER A 57 -1.33 -1.91 28.30
CA SER A 57 -0.11 -2.44 28.93
C SER A 57 0.56 -1.36 29.77
N ASN A 58 1.68 -1.70 30.42
CA ASN A 58 2.46 -0.73 31.20
C ASN A 58 3.05 0.41 30.36
N CYS A 59 3.22 0.20 29.06
CA CYS A 59 3.80 1.17 28.12
C CYS A 59 2.76 1.80 27.18
N ILE A 60 1.47 1.53 27.36
CA ILE A 60 0.38 2.05 26.52
C ILE A 60 -0.69 2.65 27.43
N HIS A 61 -0.86 3.97 27.34
CA HIS A 61 -1.84 4.71 28.13
C HIS A 61 -2.95 5.27 27.26
N ALA A 62 -4.07 5.60 27.85
CA ALA A 62 -5.14 6.31 27.16
C ALA A 62 -4.63 7.68 26.69
N GLY A 63 -4.92 8.05 25.44
CA GLY A 63 -4.45 9.28 24.80
C GLY A 63 -3.13 9.15 24.04
N ASP A 64 -2.34 8.10 24.27
CA ASP A 64 -1.11 7.88 23.52
C ASP A 64 -1.38 7.65 22.04
N LEU A 65 -0.43 8.06 21.19
CA LEU A 65 -0.44 7.74 19.76
C LEU A 65 -0.39 6.22 19.56
N ALA A 66 -1.29 5.70 18.73
CA ALA A 66 -1.32 4.29 18.40
C ALA A 66 -0.61 4.02 17.07
N GLY A 67 0.39 3.15 17.13
CA GLY A 67 1.10 2.66 15.95
C GLY A 67 2.54 3.10 15.86
N ASN A 68 3.28 2.30 15.08
CA ASN A 68 4.71 2.49 14.83
C ASN A 68 4.99 2.55 13.33
N PRO A 69 5.94 3.40 12.91
CA PRO A 69 6.34 3.47 11.51
C PRO A 69 7.05 2.17 11.09
N HIS A 70 6.71 1.68 9.89
CA HIS A 70 7.35 0.52 9.29
C HIS A 70 7.40 0.65 7.76
N ARG A 71 8.58 0.81 7.17
CA ARG A 71 8.78 0.95 5.71
C ARG A 71 7.91 2.05 5.07
N GLY A 72 7.75 3.16 5.81
CA GLY A 72 6.92 4.30 5.40
C GLY A 72 5.43 4.17 5.73
N TYR A 73 4.93 3.00 6.11
CA TYR A 73 3.57 2.81 6.62
C TYR A 73 3.51 2.96 8.14
N VAL A 74 2.32 3.15 8.68
CA VAL A 74 2.04 3.00 10.11
C VAL A 74 1.38 1.65 10.35
N ARG A 75 1.83 0.93 11.39
CA ARG A 75 1.24 -0.34 11.82
C ARG A 75 0.84 -0.26 13.29
N ILE A 76 -0.32 -0.81 13.61
CA ILE A 76 -0.88 -0.84 14.97
C ILE A 76 -1.01 -2.29 15.41
N ARG A 77 -0.43 -2.61 16.57
CA ARG A 77 -0.60 -3.93 17.20
C ARG A 77 -1.67 -3.81 18.28
N VAL A 78 -2.80 -4.46 18.08
CA VAL A 78 -3.92 -4.47 19.03
C VAL A 78 -4.37 -5.92 19.24
N PHE A 79 -4.54 -6.31 20.51
CA PHE A 79 -4.91 -7.67 20.95
C PHE A 79 -4.06 -8.78 20.30
N GLY A 80 -2.72 -8.57 20.24
CA GLY A 80 -1.78 -9.51 19.62
C GLY A 80 -1.71 -9.49 18.08
N HIS A 81 -2.66 -8.87 17.41
CA HIS A 81 -2.72 -8.79 15.94
C HIS A 81 -2.12 -7.48 15.42
N LEU A 82 -1.38 -7.57 14.32
CA LEU A 82 -0.73 -6.43 13.68
C LEU A 82 -1.51 -5.98 12.44
N PHE A 83 -2.04 -4.77 12.45
CA PHE A 83 -2.81 -4.18 11.35
C PHE A 83 -2.05 -3.01 10.70
N PRO A 84 -2.13 -2.84 9.37
CA PRO A 84 -1.81 -1.57 8.74
C PRO A 84 -2.82 -0.50 9.18
N ALA A 85 -2.34 0.71 9.51
CA ALA A 85 -3.21 1.78 9.98
C ALA A 85 -4.22 2.23 8.92
N HIS A 86 -3.87 2.21 7.62
CA HIS A 86 -4.79 2.55 6.54
C HIS A 86 -5.96 1.57 6.41
N GLU A 87 -5.76 0.25 6.67
CA GLU A 87 -6.86 -0.72 6.70
C GLU A 87 -7.81 -0.44 7.88
N LEU A 88 -7.26 -0.09 9.06
CA LEU A 88 -8.07 0.32 10.20
C LEU A 88 -8.79 1.63 9.93
N ALA A 89 -8.12 2.64 9.34
CA ALA A 89 -8.73 3.92 8.99
C ALA A 89 -9.93 3.74 8.06
N TRP A 90 -9.79 2.87 7.06
CA TRP A 90 -10.90 2.48 6.19
C TRP A 90 -12.02 1.82 6.98
N ARG A 91 -11.72 0.81 7.81
CA ARG A 91 -12.71 0.10 8.63
C ARG A 91 -13.46 1.03 9.58
N PHE A 92 -12.77 1.98 10.22
CA PHE A 92 -13.38 2.95 11.13
C PHE A 92 -14.26 3.98 10.41
N SER A 93 -13.99 4.26 9.14
CA SER A 93 -14.72 5.27 8.36
C SER A 93 -15.87 4.67 7.56
N SER A 94 -15.68 3.51 6.93
CA SER A 94 -16.69 2.87 6.06
C SER A 94 -17.59 1.88 6.80
N GLY A 95 -17.18 1.42 7.99
CA GLY A 95 -17.88 0.35 8.70
C GLY A 95 -17.48 -1.06 8.24
N GLU A 96 -16.72 -1.21 7.17
CA GLU A 96 -16.34 -2.50 6.57
C GLU A 96 -14.85 -2.59 6.29
N TRP A 97 -14.31 -3.81 6.20
CA TRP A 97 -12.94 -4.01 5.75
C TRP A 97 -12.83 -3.73 4.24
N PRO A 98 -11.68 -3.23 3.76
CA PRO A 98 -11.51 -3.03 2.32
C PRO A 98 -11.63 -4.38 1.58
N GLU A 99 -12.30 -4.36 0.44
CA GLU A 99 -12.48 -5.53 -0.42
C GLU A 99 -11.19 -5.88 -1.17
N GLN A 100 -10.43 -4.88 -1.58
CA GLN A 100 -9.23 -5.02 -2.38
C GLN A 100 -8.00 -4.44 -1.66
N GLU A 101 -7.29 -3.50 -2.28
CA GLU A 101 -6.11 -2.85 -1.73
C GLU A 101 -6.37 -1.38 -1.41
N ILE A 102 -5.94 -0.92 -0.24
CA ILE A 102 -5.97 0.51 0.06
C ILE A 102 -4.76 1.20 -0.57
N ASP A 103 -5.05 2.12 -1.47
CA ASP A 103 -4.08 3.02 -2.08
C ASP A 103 -4.09 4.39 -1.40
N HIS A 104 -2.90 4.99 -1.26
CA HIS A 104 -2.71 6.36 -0.79
C HIS A 104 -2.67 7.30 -2.00
N ILE A 105 -3.73 8.08 -2.22
CA ILE A 105 -3.90 8.94 -3.40
C ILE A 105 -2.69 9.87 -3.59
N ASN A 106 -2.15 10.47 -2.53
CA ASN A 106 -0.97 11.34 -2.58
C ASN A 106 0.37 10.59 -2.60
N GLY A 107 0.37 9.25 -2.52
CA GLY A 107 1.57 8.42 -2.46
C GLY A 107 2.35 8.47 -1.14
N ILE A 108 1.83 9.15 -0.11
CA ILE A 108 2.42 9.23 1.24
C ILE A 108 1.82 8.13 2.11
N LYS A 109 2.57 7.06 2.31
CA LYS A 109 2.13 5.82 2.98
C LYS A 109 1.76 5.96 4.46
N SER A 110 2.18 7.06 5.10
CA SER A 110 1.84 7.39 6.49
C SER A 110 0.62 8.31 6.62
N ASP A 111 0.13 8.86 5.51
CA ASP A 111 -1.03 9.74 5.51
C ASP A 111 -2.33 8.93 5.40
N ASN A 112 -2.84 8.52 6.56
CA ASN A 112 -4.04 7.69 6.66
C ASN A 112 -5.34 8.49 6.82
N ARG A 113 -5.37 9.78 6.42
CA ARG A 113 -6.62 10.53 6.33
C ARG A 113 -7.57 9.85 5.35
N ILE A 114 -8.85 9.73 5.72
CA ILE A 114 -9.80 8.99 4.88
C ILE A 114 -9.93 9.58 3.48
N CYS A 115 -9.85 10.91 3.33
CA CYS A 115 -9.88 11.59 2.03
C CYS A 115 -8.68 11.26 1.13
N ASN A 116 -7.61 10.70 1.69
CA ASN A 116 -6.41 10.27 0.97
C ASN A 116 -6.39 8.76 0.68
N LEU A 117 -7.37 8.01 1.16
CA LEU A 117 -7.45 6.56 0.98
C LEU A 117 -8.53 6.19 -0.05
N ARG A 118 -8.26 5.14 -0.82
CA ARG A 118 -9.24 4.54 -1.72
C ARG A 118 -9.04 3.02 -1.78
N ASP A 119 -10.14 2.28 -1.85
CA ASP A 119 -10.13 0.83 -2.05
C ASP A 119 -10.16 0.56 -3.56
N VAL A 120 -9.10 -0.02 -4.08
CA VAL A 120 -8.90 -0.19 -5.52
C VAL A 120 -8.22 -1.52 -5.85
N SER A 121 -8.41 -1.97 -7.08
CA SER A 121 -7.73 -3.18 -7.57
C SER A 121 -6.21 -3.00 -7.57
N HIS A 122 -5.48 -4.12 -7.47
CA HIS A 122 -4.02 -4.14 -7.58
C HIS A 122 -3.51 -3.43 -8.85
N ALA A 123 -4.24 -3.57 -9.97
CA ALA A 123 -3.90 -2.91 -11.24
C ALA A 123 -3.99 -1.38 -11.13
N VAL A 124 -5.06 -0.86 -10.53
CA VAL A 124 -5.26 0.59 -10.32
C VAL A 124 -4.26 1.13 -9.31
N ASN A 125 -4.00 0.40 -8.20
CA ASN A 125 -2.98 0.76 -7.22
C ASN A 125 -1.59 0.86 -7.88
N GLY A 126 -1.23 -0.11 -8.74
CA GLY A 126 0.01 -0.08 -9.52
C GLY A 126 0.15 1.14 -10.44
N GLN A 127 -0.97 1.68 -10.91
CA GLN A 127 -0.98 2.90 -11.73
C GLN A 127 -0.63 4.18 -10.93
N ASN A 128 -0.78 4.20 -9.61
CA ASN A 128 -0.40 5.34 -8.77
C ASN A 128 1.10 5.43 -8.49
N GLN A 129 1.92 4.59 -9.12
CA GLN A 129 3.37 4.65 -8.96
C GLN A 129 3.93 6.03 -9.38
N ARG A 130 4.66 6.71 -8.46
CA ARG A 130 5.17 8.08 -8.64
C ARG A 130 6.67 8.14 -8.90
N LYS A 131 7.41 7.10 -8.53
CA LYS A 131 8.88 7.06 -8.65
C LYS A 131 9.30 5.89 -9.53
N ALA A 132 10.35 6.10 -10.31
CA ALA A 132 11.01 5.04 -11.03
C ALA A 132 11.52 3.96 -10.04
N ARG A 133 11.60 2.71 -10.50
CA ARG A 133 12.22 1.64 -9.73
C ARG A 133 13.70 1.92 -9.53
N ARG A 134 14.29 1.37 -8.48
CA ARG A 134 15.71 1.54 -8.14
C ARG A 134 16.65 1.04 -9.23
N ASP A 135 16.24 0.04 -10.01
CA ASP A 135 16.97 -0.55 -11.14
C ASP A 135 16.80 0.23 -12.45
N ASN A 136 15.97 1.25 -12.49
CA ASN A 136 15.79 2.11 -13.66
C ASN A 136 16.98 3.06 -13.83
N LYS A 137 17.79 2.80 -14.87
CA LYS A 137 19.03 3.53 -15.18
C LYS A 137 18.80 5.01 -15.57
N THR A 138 17.60 5.38 -16.00
CA THR A 138 17.30 6.76 -16.39
C THR A 138 16.86 7.64 -15.23
N GLY A 139 16.45 7.04 -14.11
CA GLY A 139 15.87 7.74 -12.96
C GLY A 139 14.44 8.26 -13.18
N PHE A 140 13.91 8.15 -14.40
CA PHE A 140 12.58 8.64 -14.78
C PHE A 140 11.57 7.51 -14.94
N LEU A 141 10.40 7.66 -14.32
CA LEU A 141 9.29 6.70 -14.47
C LEU A 141 8.81 6.65 -15.92
N GLY A 142 8.65 5.43 -16.45
CA GLY A 142 8.15 5.20 -17.81
C GLY A 142 9.17 5.46 -18.92
N VAL A 143 10.45 5.72 -18.58
CA VAL A 143 11.52 6.02 -19.52
C VAL A 143 12.59 4.93 -19.50
N ILE A 144 13.07 4.55 -20.68
CA ILE A 144 14.21 3.64 -20.88
C ILE A 144 15.21 4.27 -21.84
N ALA A 145 16.49 3.92 -21.71
CA ALA A 145 17.48 4.25 -22.73
C ALA A 145 17.18 3.47 -24.03
N TYR A 146 17.28 4.11 -25.18
CA TYR A 146 16.98 3.52 -26.49
C TYR A 146 17.83 4.12 -27.59
N GLY A 147 18.84 3.35 -28.04
CA GLY A 147 19.83 3.82 -28.97
C GLY A 147 20.59 5.04 -28.45
N ASP A 148 20.66 6.09 -29.24
CA ASP A 148 21.26 7.41 -28.94
C ASP A 148 20.32 8.37 -28.17
N GLY A 149 19.18 7.86 -27.69
CA GLY A 149 18.19 8.67 -26.97
C GLY A 149 17.40 7.88 -25.93
N TYR A 150 16.16 8.30 -25.70
CA TYR A 150 15.28 7.76 -24.67
C TYR A 150 13.90 7.46 -25.22
N ALA A 151 13.33 6.32 -24.84
CA ALA A 151 11.98 5.94 -25.23
C ALA A 151 11.04 6.06 -24.02
N ALA A 152 9.87 6.65 -24.24
CA ALA A 152 8.77 6.63 -23.28
C ALA A 152 7.85 5.44 -23.57
N LYS A 153 7.47 4.70 -22.52
CA LYS A 153 6.56 3.56 -22.61
C LYS A 153 5.58 3.58 -21.43
N ILE A 154 4.31 3.25 -21.71
CA ILE A 154 3.27 3.10 -20.71
C ILE A 154 2.60 1.73 -20.83
N MET A 155 2.23 1.13 -19.71
CA MET A 155 1.49 -0.13 -19.68
C MET A 155 0.09 0.10 -19.14
N LYS A 156 -0.95 -0.34 -19.90
CA LYS A 156 -2.34 -0.38 -19.46
C LYS A 156 -2.92 -1.75 -19.81
N ASN A 157 -3.58 -2.39 -18.86
CA ASN A 157 -4.24 -3.71 -19.04
C ASN A 157 -3.30 -4.77 -19.65
N GLY A 158 -2.07 -4.85 -19.15
CA GLY A 158 -1.06 -5.80 -19.62
C GLY A 158 -0.42 -5.44 -20.97
N LYS A 159 -0.92 -4.43 -21.68
CA LYS A 159 -0.39 -3.99 -22.98
C LYS A 159 0.52 -2.78 -22.82
N THR A 160 1.76 -2.89 -23.31
CA THR A 160 2.72 -1.79 -23.35
C THR A 160 2.53 -0.96 -24.62
N THR A 161 2.36 0.33 -24.47
CA THR A 161 2.29 1.30 -25.57
C THR A 161 3.56 2.13 -25.62
N TYR A 162 4.15 2.22 -26.81
CA TYR A 162 5.29 3.08 -27.10
C TYR A 162 4.82 4.51 -27.37
N LEU A 163 5.43 5.48 -26.70
CA LEU A 163 5.03 6.90 -26.73
C LEU A 163 6.02 7.80 -27.50
N GLY A 164 7.01 7.19 -28.16
CA GLY A 164 7.99 7.87 -28.97
C GLY A 164 9.40 7.86 -28.40
N LYS A 165 10.38 8.23 -29.28
CA LYS A 165 11.78 8.46 -28.96
C LYS A 165 12.03 9.93 -28.76
N HIS A 166 12.82 10.26 -27.75
CA HIS A 166 13.14 11.63 -27.35
C HIS A 166 14.66 11.77 -27.16
N ARG A 167 15.17 12.98 -27.36
CA ARG A 167 16.61 13.27 -27.21
C ARG A 167 17.06 13.28 -25.74
N THR A 168 16.14 13.61 -24.80
CA THR A 168 16.46 13.69 -23.38
C THR A 168 15.46 12.90 -22.53
N PRO A 169 15.86 12.38 -21.36
CA PRO A 169 14.97 11.61 -20.51
C PRO A 169 13.81 12.44 -19.95
N GLU A 170 14.00 13.76 -19.75
CA GLU A 170 12.95 14.67 -19.28
C GLU A 170 11.82 14.79 -20.32
N LYS A 171 12.17 14.94 -21.60
CA LYS A 171 11.18 15.00 -22.71
C LYS A 171 10.42 13.69 -22.83
N ALA A 172 11.11 12.55 -22.70
CA ALA A 172 10.48 11.23 -22.66
C ALA A 172 9.53 11.10 -21.45
N HIS A 173 9.96 11.58 -20.28
CA HIS A 173 9.14 11.56 -19.07
C HIS A 173 7.90 12.46 -19.19
N ALA A 174 8.03 13.64 -19.77
CA ALA A 174 6.88 14.52 -20.03
C ALA A 174 5.82 13.83 -20.91
N ALA A 175 6.26 13.13 -21.99
CA ALA A 175 5.35 12.36 -22.82
C ALA A 175 4.69 11.22 -22.04
N TYR A 176 5.44 10.52 -21.17
CA TYR A 176 4.89 9.50 -20.27
C TYR A 176 3.85 10.07 -19.30
N VAL A 177 4.14 11.20 -18.63
CA VAL A 177 3.21 11.83 -17.68
C VAL A 177 1.91 12.26 -18.36
N LYS A 178 2.00 12.85 -19.57
CA LYS A 178 0.83 13.20 -20.37
C LYS A 178 -0.03 11.98 -20.69
N ALA A 179 0.57 10.88 -21.15
CA ALA A 179 -0.14 9.64 -21.42
C ALA A 179 -0.71 9.00 -20.15
N LYS A 180 0.02 9.05 -19.04
CA LYS A 180 -0.41 8.52 -17.75
C LYS A 180 -1.67 9.22 -17.25
N ARG A 181 -1.72 10.54 -17.31
CA ARG A 181 -2.90 11.34 -16.92
C ARG A 181 -4.13 11.00 -17.77
N ALA A 182 -3.94 10.69 -19.06
CA ALA A 182 -5.03 10.36 -19.96
C ALA A 182 -5.50 8.90 -19.85
N LEU A 183 -4.61 7.97 -19.50
CA LEU A 183 -4.89 6.54 -19.63
C LEU A 183 -5.07 5.80 -18.29
N HIS A 184 -4.48 6.30 -17.20
CA HIS A 184 -4.47 5.62 -15.91
C HIS A 184 -5.50 6.21 -14.95
N GLU A 185 -6.52 5.45 -14.58
CA GLU A 185 -7.52 5.81 -13.58
C GLU A 185 -6.91 6.03 -12.19
N GLY A 186 -5.87 5.25 -11.87
CA GLY A 186 -5.10 5.36 -10.62
C GLY A 186 -4.11 6.52 -10.59
N CYS A 187 -4.02 7.32 -11.67
CA CYS A 187 -3.06 8.43 -11.75
C CYS A 187 -3.43 9.57 -10.80
N SER A 188 -2.47 9.99 -9.98
CA SER A 188 -2.60 11.13 -9.05
C SER A 188 -1.42 12.10 -9.14
N ILE A 189 -0.73 12.14 -10.30
CA ILE A 189 0.37 13.06 -10.62
C ILE A 189 0.07 13.88 -11.86
#